data_d4933706755464d6cefc506cd2f58a06
#
_entry.id   d4933706755464d6cefc506cd2f58a06
#
_cell.length_a   1.000
_cell.length_b   1.000
_cell.length_c   1.000
_cell.angle_alpha   90.00
_cell.angle_beta   90.00
_cell.angle_gamma   90.00
#
_symmetry.space_group_name_H-M   'P 1'
#
loop_
_entity.id
_entity.type
_entity.pdbx_description
1 polymer ?
#
loop_
_entity_poly.entity_id
_entity_poly.type
_entity_poly.pdbx_seq_one_letter_code
_entity_poly.pdbx_strand_id
1 'polypeptide(L)'
;MRTLRGIYANIIIDISHESVDRVFQYRVPERLWGKLAAGQQVYIPFGAGNRRRKGYVVELTDRPEYEVSKLKEIEGIVRESVTAQSQLIWLAWWMKERYGSTMNQALKTVLPVKQKIKEAPKRQIRLIAKEDAFREALALAQRRKYSARLRLF
;
A
#
# COMPACT_ATOMS: atom_id res chain seq x y z
N MET A 1 6.84 6.78 -41.87
CA MET A 1 7.03 5.84 -40.75
C MET A 1 6.49 6.46 -39.46
N ARG A 2 5.37 5.96 -38.95
CA ARG A 2 4.84 6.40 -37.63
C ARG A 2 5.77 5.80 -36.59
N THR A 3 6.60 6.62 -36.00
CA THR A 3 7.36 6.25 -34.80
C THR A 3 6.31 5.93 -33.73
N LEU A 4 6.18 4.65 -33.37
CA LEU A 4 5.36 4.22 -32.26
C LEU A 4 5.96 4.88 -31.00
N ARG A 5 5.41 6.02 -30.61
CA ARG A 5 5.76 6.65 -29.33
C ARG A 5 5.20 5.76 -28.23
N GLY A 6 6.05 4.88 -27.74
CA GLY A 6 5.73 4.08 -26.54
C GLY A 6 5.83 4.96 -25.31
N ILE A 7 5.01 4.71 -24.31
CA ILE A 7 5.17 5.26 -22.96
C ILE A 7 5.85 4.20 -22.10
N TYR A 8 6.87 4.61 -21.38
CA TYR A 8 7.63 3.76 -20.46
C TYR A 8 7.49 4.28 -19.05
N ALA A 9 7.57 3.40 -18.08
CA ALA A 9 7.53 3.74 -16.67
C ALA A 9 8.78 3.27 -15.96
N ASN A 10 9.42 4.16 -15.26
CA ASN A 10 10.51 3.88 -14.34
C ASN A 10 9.90 3.46 -13.00
N ILE A 11 10.21 2.25 -12.54
CA ILE A 11 9.53 1.59 -11.42
C ILE A 11 10.55 1.13 -10.38
N ILE A 12 10.27 1.40 -9.11
CA ILE A 12 10.91 0.79 -7.96
C ILE A 12 10.07 -0.40 -7.51
N ILE A 13 10.70 -1.56 -7.41
CA ILE A 13 9.99 -2.79 -7.02
C ILE A 13 9.74 -2.81 -5.52
N ASP A 14 8.57 -3.27 -5.11
CA ASP A 14 8.19 -3.41 -3.71
C ASP A 14 8.88 -4.63 -3.05
N ILE A 15 10.21 -4.59 -3.02
CA ILE A 15 11.08 -5.56 -2.35
C ILE A 15 12.15 -4.76 -1.61
N SER A 16 12.18 -4.90 -0.28
CA SER A 16 13.16 -4.21 0.57
C SER A 16 14.48 -5.00 0.62
N HIS A 17 15.17 -5.09 -0.51
CA HIS A 17 16.49 -5.75 -0.59
C HIS A 17 17.42 -4.88 -1.43
N GLU A 18 18.62 -4.64 -0.94
CA GLU A 18 19.61 -3.75 -1.59
C GLU A 18 19.94 -4.14 -3.02
N SER A 19 20.04 -5.42 -3.33
CA SER A 19 20.36 -5.89 -4.68
C SER A 19 19.34 -5.52 -5.75
N VAL A 20 18.11 -5.18 -5.36
CA VAL A 20 17.03 -4.76 -6.24
C VAL A 20 16.62 -3.29 -6.01
N ASP A 21 17.39 -2.55 -5.21
CA ASP A 21 17.16 -1.13 -4.93
C ASP A 21 17.65 -0.24 -6.09
N ARG A 22 17.08 -0.48 -7.25
CA ARG A 22 17.31 0.29 -8.48
C ARG A 22 16.01 0.47 -9.24
N VAL A 23 16.03 1.41 -10.16
CA VAL A 23 14.92 1.64 -11.08
C VAL A 23 14.92 0.58 -12.16
N PHE A 24 13.75 0.07 -12.49
CA PHE A 24 13.51 -0.85 -13.60
C PHE A 24 12.53 -0.21 -14.56
N GLN A 25 12.84 -0.21 -15.84
CA GLN A 25 11.97 0.34 -16.85
C GLN A 25 11.02 -0.72 -17.41
N TYR A 26 9.74 -0.37 -17.55
CA TYR A 26 8.68 -1.20 -18.11
C TYR A 26 7.92 -0.44 -19.19
N ARG A 27 7.40 -1.17 -20.18
CA ARG A 27 6.50 -0.62 -21.18
C ARG A 27 5.11 -0.44 -20.58
N VAL A 28 4.51 0.71 -20.83
CA VAL A 28 3.12 1.00 -20.45
C VAL A 28 2.21 0.56 -21.59
N PRO A 29 1.34 -0.46 -21.40
CA PRO A 29 0.41 -0.87 -22.43
C PRO A 29 -0.63 0.22 -22.73
N GLU A 30 -1.11 0.31 -23.96
CA GLU A 30 -2.03 1.36 -24.43
C GLU A 30 -3.28 1.50 -23.55
N ARG A 31 -3.81 0.39 -23.01
CA ARG A 31 -4.96 0.38 -22.10
C ARG A 31 -4.77 1.19 -20.81
N LEU A 32 -3.53 1.48 -20.45
CA LEU A 32 -3.16 2.26 -19.27
C LEU A 32 -2.73 3.70 -19.59
N TRP A 33 -2.67 4.06 -20.86
CA TRP A 33 -2.32 5.43 -21.25
C TRP A 33 -3.34 6.44 -20.70
N GLY A 34 -2.84 7.53 -20.18
CA GLY A 34 -3.65 8.57 -19.53
C GLY A 34 -4.26 8.19 -18.17
N LYS A 35 -4.13 6.92 -17.75
CA LYS A 35 -4.62 6.45 -16.45
C LYS A 35 -3.49 6.23 -15.44
N LEU A 36 -2.29 5.95 -15.96
CA LEU A 36 -1.11 5.72 -15.13
C LEU A 36 -0.42 7.04 -14.83
N ALA A 37 -0.09 7.27 -13.56
CA ALA A 37 0.63 8.45 -13.08
C ALA A 37 1.80 8.06 -12.18
N ALA A 38 2.79 8.94 -12.06
CA ALA A 38 3.86 8.79 -11.09
C ALA A 38 3.26 8.70 -9.66
N GLY A 39 3.89 7.88 -8.82
CA GLY A 39 3.43 7.61 -7.46
C GLY A 39 2.39 6.50 -7.32
N GLN A 40 1.83 6.02 -8.42
CA GLN A 40 0.90 4.89 -8.36
C GLN A 40 1.63 3.56 -8.19
N GLN A 41 0.97 2.64 -7.52
CA GLN A 41 1.42 1.26 -7.39
C GLN A 41 0.87 0.39 -8.52
N VAL A 42 1.73 -0.39 -9.14
CA VAL A 42 1.40 -1.25 -10.28
C VAL A 42 1.81 -2.70 -10.04
N TYR A 43 1.17 -3.60 -10.76
CA TYR A 43 1.59 -4.99 -10.88
C TYR A 43 2.52 -5.15 -12.08
N ILE A 44 3.66 -5.80 -11.87
CA ILE A 44 4.70 -6.03 -12.85
C ILE A 44 5.20 -7.48 -12.81
N PRO A 45 5.59 -8.06 -13.96
CA PRO A 45 6.31 -9.33 -14.00
C PRO A 45 7.79 -9.08 -13.68
N PHE A 46 8.31 -9.73 -12.65
CA PHE A 46 9.71 -9.56 -12.22
C PHE A 46 10.51 -10.87 -12.19
N GLY A 47 11.82 -10.74 -12.50
CA GLY A 47 12.76 -11.85 -12.51
C GLY A 47 12.60 -12.78 -13.72
N ALA A 48 13.43 -13.81 -13.83
CA ALA A 48 13.41 -14.77 -14.93
C ALA A 48 12.09 -15.55 -15.01
N GLY A 49 11.45 -15.80 -13.87
CA GLY A 49 10.17 -16.52 -13.78
C GLY A 49 8.94 -15.65 -13.94
N ASN A 50 9.06 -14.38 -14.32
CA ASN A 50 7.96 -13.42 -14.48
C ASN A 50 6.97 -13.40 -13.30
N ARG A 51 7.48 -13.56 -12.09
CA ARG A 51 6.63 -13.54 -10.89
C ARG A 51 5.99 -12.18 -10.74
N ARG A 52 4.68 -12.19 -10.56
CA ARG A 52 3.92 -10.95 -10.32
C ARG A 52 4.35 -10.28 -9.03
N ARG A 53 4.80 -9.03 -9.14
CA ARG A 53 5.22 -8.19 -8.01
C ARG A 53 4.52 -6.84 -8.07
N LYS A 54 4.54 -6.13 -6.96
CA LYS A 54 4.12 -4.74 -6.91
C LYS A 54 5.35 -3.85 -7.09
N GLY A 55 5.15 -2.69 -7.69
CA GLY A 55 6.17 -1.66 -7.81
C GLY A 55 5.54 -0.27 -7.79
N TYR A 56 6.34 0.73 -7.48
CA TYR A 56 5.93 2.13 -7.47
C TYR A 56 6.44 2.82 -8.72
N VAL A 57 5.55 3.46 -9.46
CA VAL A 57 5.93 4.29 -10.62
C VAL A 57 6.57 5.57 -10.10
N VAL A 58 7.83 5.77 -10.41
CA VAL A 58 8.58 6.99 -10.03
C VAL A 58 8.48 8.04 -11.11
N GLU A 59 8.48 7.61 -12.38
CA GLU A 59 8.48 8.50 -13.53
C GLU A 59 7.83 7.84 -14.74
N LEU A 60 7.23 8.65 -15.60
CA LEU A 60 6.78 8.25 -16.92
C LEU A 60 7.62 8.99 -17.98
N THR A 61 8.11 8.26 -18.98
CA THR A 61 8.97 8.80 -20.04
C THR A 61 8.55 8.26 -21.42
N ASP A 62 8.84 8.99 -22.47
CA ASP A 62 8.71 8.55 -23.86
C ASP A 62 10.00 7.97 -24.43
N ARG A 63 11.09 7.95 -23.62
CA ARG A 63 12.41 7.48 -24.02
C ARG A 63 12.71 6.14 -23.38
N PRO A 64 12.92 5.08 -24.17
CA PRO A 64 13.42 3.82 -23.62
C PRO A 64 14.90 3.94 -23.27
N GLU A 65 15.27 3.51 -22.07
CA GLU A 65 16.69 3.38 -21.66
C GLU A 65 17.30 2.05 -22.08
N TYR A 66 16.44 1.09 -22.41
CA TYR A 66 16.82 -0.24 -22.82
C TYR A 66 16.20 -0.62 -24.17
N GLU A 67 16.70 -1.69 -24.78
CA GLU A 67 16.12 -2.24 -25.99
C GLU A 67 14.64 -2.60 -25.78
N VAL A 68 13.76 -1.98 -26.56
CA VAL A 68 12.29 -2.08 -26.39
C VAL A 68 11.79 -3.52 -26.43
N SER A 69 12.45 -4.39 -27.20
CA SER A 69 12.13 -5.82 -27.31
C SER A 69 12.31 -6.58 -25.99
N LYS A 70 13.19 -6.09 -25.11
CA LYS A 70 13.51 -6.70 -23.80
C LYS A 70 12.69 -6.12 -22.66
N LEU A 71 11.97 -5.01 -22.89
CA LEU A 71 11.14 -4.37 -21.87
C LEU A 71 9.86 -5.17 -21.66
N LYS A 72 9.63 -5.58 -20.42
CA LYS A 72 8.39 -6.20 -19.99
C LYS A 72 7.28 -5.15 -19.85
N GLU A 73 6.04 -5.59 -19.91
CA GLU A 73 4.87 -4.72 -19.75
C GLU A 73 4.34 -4.70 -18.33
N ILE A 74 3.75 -3.55 -17.95
CA ILE A 74 2.96 -3.41 -16.75
C ILE A 74 1.66 -4.22 -16.91
N GLU A 75 1.35 -5.06 -15.93
CA GLU A 75 0.14 -5.89 -15.95
C GLU A 75 -1.12 -5.10 -15.57
N GLY A 76 -1.00 -4.13 -14.68
CA GLY A 76 -2.13 -3.31 -14.24
C GLY A 76 -1.81 -2.40 -13.07
N ILE A 77 -2.75 -1.50 -12.78
CA ILE A 77 -2.69 -0.58 -11.64
C ILE A 77 -3.31 -1.27 -10.41
N VAL A 78 -2.69 -1.10 -9.25
CA VAL A 78 -3.26 -1.58 -7.98
C VAL A 78 -4.41 -0.66 -7.58
N ARG A 79 -5.64 -1.19 -7.59
CA ARG A 79 -6.88 -0.39 -7.40
C ARG A 79 -6.95 0.41 -6.10
N GLU A 80 -6.26 -0.04 -5.07
CA GLU A 80 -6.25 0.61 -3.74
C GLU A 80 -4.98 1.46 -3.53
N SER A 81 -4.17 1.67 -4.60
CA SER A 81 -2.97 2.49 -4.47
C SER A 81 -3.33 3.97 -4.33
N VAL A 82 -2.71 4.61 -3.35
CA VAL A 82 -2.75 6.07 -3.24
C VAL A 82 -1.77 6.63 -4.24
N THR A 83 -2.21 7.56 -5.09
CA THR A 83 -1.30 8.27 -5.97
C THR A 83 -0.45 9.20 -5.13
N ALA A 84 0.86 8.96 -5.08
CA ALA A 84 1.78 9.88 -4.42
C ALA A 84 1.94 11.15 -5.25
N GLN A 85 1.95 12.29 -4.58
CA GLN A 85 2.37 13.52 -5.22
C GLN A 85 3.86 13.43 -5.56
N SER A 86 4.29 14.05 -6.66
CA SER A 86 5.69 14.05 -7.09
C SER A 86 6.67 14.51 -5.98
N GLN A 87 6.23 15.43 -5.13
CA GLN A 87 6.98 15.89 -3.96
C GLN A 87 7.32 14.78 -2.97
N LEU A 88 6.43 13.79 -2.78
CA LEU A 88 6.70 12.65 -1.90
C LEU A 88 7.74 11.70 -2.50
N ILE A 89 7.79 11.58 -3.82
CA ILE A 89 8.84 10.81 -4.49
C ILE A 89 10.20 11.48 -4.30
N TRP A 90 10.27 12.81 -4.45
CA TRP A 90 11.48 13.59 -4.18
C TRP A 90 11.92 13.47 -2.72
N LEU A 91 10.98 13.52 -1.77
CA LEU A 91 11.27 13.30 -0.36
C LEU A 91 11.84 11.90 -0.11
N ALA A 92 11.29 10.87 -0.76
CA ALA A 92 11.82 9.51 -0.65
C ALA A 92 13.25 9.39 -1.18
N TRP A 93 13.58 10.02 -2.32
CA TRP A 93 14.93 10.09 -2.84
C TRP A 93 15.88 10.77 -1.86
N TRP A 94 15.51 11.92 -1.33
CA TRP A 94 16.29 12.63 -0.34
C TRP A 94 16.53 11.79 0.93
N MET A 95 15.49 11.09 1.42
CA MET A 95 15.61 10.19 2.57
C MET A 95 16.58 9.03 2.29
N LYS A 96 16.49 8.43 1.12
CA LYS A 96 17.42 7.37 0.70
C LYS A 96 18.87 7.84 0.79
N GLU A 97 19.18 8.99 0.19
CA GLU A 97 20.54 9.53 0.16
C GLU A 97 21.04 9.95 1.55
N ARG A 98 20.15 10.56 2.34
CA ARG A 98 20.53 11.12 3.65
C ARG A 98 20.69 10.07 4.74
N TYR A 99 19.89 9.02 4.72
CA TYR A 99 19.81 8.02 5.79
C TYR A 99 20.26 6.61 5.36
N GLY A 100 20.72 6.43 4.13
CA GLY A 100 21.18 5.13 3.63
C GLY A 100 20.08 4.06 3.58
N SER A 101 18.80 4.46 3.52
CA SER A 101 17.69 3.53 3.37
C SER A 101 17.53 3.07 1.92
N THR A 102 16.81 1.96 1.68
CA THR A 102 16.40 1.62 0.31
C THR A 102 15.29 2.56 -0.16
N MET A 103 15.20 2.78 -1.47
CA MET A 103 14.14 3.61 -2.06
C MET A 103 12.75 3.08 -1.71
N ASN A 104 12.60 1.75 -1.66
CA ASN A 104 11.35 1.12 -1.26
C ASN A 104 10.97 1.43 0.20
N GLN A 105 11.93 1.39 1.13
CA GLN A 105 11.70 1.78 2.53
C GLN A 105 11.31 3.25 2.64
N ALA A 106 12.05 4.13 1.95
CA ALA A 106 11.75 5.55 1.92
C ALA A 106 10.36 5.83 1.36
N LEU A 107 9.98 5.21 0.23
CA LEU A 107 8.64 5.34 -0.35
C LEU A 107 7.54 4.86 0.60
N LYS A 108 7.74 3.73 1.28
CA LYS A 108 6.77 3.24 2.28
C LYS A 108 6.60 4.17 3.47
N THR A 109 7.62 4.94 3.81
CA THR A 109 7.57 5.90 4.91
C THR A 109 6.81 7.17 4.52
N VAL A 110 7.03 7.67 3.31
CA VAL A 110 6.43 8.93 2.87
C VAL A 110 5.05 8.77 2.24
N LEU A 111 4.75 7.59 1.67
CA LEU A 111 3.45 7.34 1.06
C LEU A 111 2.40 7.08 2.12
N PRO A 112 1.23 7.74 2.04
CA PRO A 112 0.13 7.46 2.95
C PRO A 112 -0.33 6.01 2.73
N VAL A 113 -0.03 5.15 3.69
CA VAL A 113 -0.52 3.78 3.69
C VAL A 113 -2.02 3.83 4.02
N LYS A 114 -2.88 3.49 3.07
CA LYS A 114 -4.22 3.05 3.41
C LYS A 114 -4.08 1.73 4.17
N GLN A 115 -3.84 1.81 5.46
CA GLN A 115 -4.12 0.66 6.30
C GLN A 115 -5.62 0.40 6.18
N LYS A 116 -5.98 -0.77 5.67
CA LYS A 116 -7.32 -1.29 5.94
C LYS A 116 -7.41 -1.35 7.45
N ILE A 117 -8.04 -0.33 8.04
CA ILE A 117 -8.48 -0.41 9.42
C ILE A 117 -9.41 -1.61 9.41
N LYS A 118 -8.94 -2.74 9.92
CA LYS A 118 -9.84 -3.86 10.20
C LYS A 118 -10.88 -3.26 11.12
N GLU A 119 -12.10 -3.11 10.61
CA GLU A 119 -13.21 -2.69 11.46
C GLU A 119 -13.19 -3.65 12.65
N ALA A 120 -12.92 -3.10 13.82
CA ALA A 120 -13.01 -3.89 15.04
C ALA A 120 -14.43 -4.46 15.07
N PRO A 121 -14.59 -5.78 15.24
CA PRO A 121 -15.92 -6.36 15.26
C PRO A 121 -16.74 -5.61 16.30
N LYS A 122 -17.81 -4.95 15.89
CA LYS A 122 -18.75 -4.29 16.78
C LYS A 122 -19.35 -5.36 17.68
N ARG A 123 -18.83 -5.47 18.88
CA ARG A 123 -19.39 -6.37 19.89
C ARG A 123 -20.61 -5.69 20.44
N GLN A 124 -21.77 -6.23 20.18
CA GLN A 124 -23.00 -5.81 20.85
C GLN A 124 -23.16 -6.70 22.08
N ILE A 125 -23.20 -6.08 23.23
CA ILE A 125 -23.53 -6.76 24.48
C ILE A 125 -25.04 -6.68 24.61
N ARG A 126 -25.72 -7.82 24.57
CA ARG A 126 -27.16 -7.91 24.78
C ARG A 126 -27.40 -8.52 26.16
N LEU A 127 -28.12 -7.79 27.00
CA LEU A 127 -28.59 -8.35 28.27
C LEU A 127 -29.60 -9.46 28.00
N ILE A 128 -29.27 -10.68 28.40
CA ILE A 128 -30.15 -11.87 28.22
C ILE A 128 -30.94 -12.15 29.49
N ALA A 129 -30.48 -11.63 30.64
CA ALA A 129 -31.14 -11.83 31.92
C ALA A 129 -32.47 -11.06 31.97
N LYS A 130 -33.47 -11.67 32.63
CA LYS A 130 -34.70 -10.97 33.00
C LYS A 130 -34.38 -9.84 33.98
N GLU A 131 -35.16 -8.77 33.92
CA GLU A 131 -34.94 -7.54 34.70
C GLU A 131 -34.79 -7.79 36.20
N ASP A 132 -35.58 -8.72 36.72
CA ASP A 132 -35.54 -9.10 38.14
C ASP A 132 -34.22 -9.76 38.53
N ALA A 133 -33.72 -10.69 37.74
CA ALA A 133 -32.42 -11.35 37.95
C ALA A 133 -31.25 -10.37 37.84
N PHE A 134 -31.37 -9.34 36.99
CA PHE A 134 -30.39 -8.28 36.90
C PHE A 134 -30.38 -7.39 38.17
N ARG A 135 -31.53 -7.01 38.67
CA ARG A 135 -31.67 -6.22 39.91
C ARG A 135 -31.11 -6.95 41.12
N GLU A 136 -31.39 -8.26 41.24
CA GLU A 136 -30.83 -9.09 42.32
C GLU A 136 -29.28 -9.20 42.23
N ALA A 137 -28.75 -9.43 41.03
CA ALA A 137 -27.30 -9.49 40.82
C ALA A 137 -26.61 -8.17 41.14
N LEU A 138 -27.25 -7.05 40.77
CA LEU A 138 -26.74 -5.69 41.08
C LEU A 138 -26.74 -5.45 42.60
N ALA A 139 -27.83 -5.78 43.30
CA ALA A 139 -27.93 -5.62 44.75
C ALA A 139 -26.89 -6.50 45.48
N LEU A 140 -26.69 -7.69 45.01
CA LEU A 140 -25.67 -8.59 45.58
C LEU A 140 -24.25 -8.05 45.36
N ALA A 141 -23.95 -7.52 44.17
CA ALA A 141 -22.65 -6.90 43.85
C ALA A 141 -22.38 -5.67 44.69
N GLN A 142 -23.41 -4.85 44.96
CA GLN A 142 -23.31 -3.67 45.84
C GLN A 142 -23.04 -4.08 47.31
N ARG A 143 -23.78 -5.05 47.80
CA ARG A 143 -23.59 -5.57 49.20
C ARG A 143 -22.20 -6.12 49.42
N ARG A 144 -21.62 -6.81 48.43
CA ARG A 144 -20.29 -7.43 48.50
C ARG A 144 -19.17 -6.50 48.07
N LYS A 145 -19.43 -5.23 47.74
CA LYS A 145 -18.46 -4.24 47.29
C LYS A 145 -17.57 -4.74 46.11
N TYR A 146 -18.12 -5.54 45.20
CA TYR A 146 -17.42 -6.00 44.02
C TYR A 146 -17.27 -4.87 42.99
N SER A 147 -16.31 -3.97 43.20
CA SER A 147 -16.07 -2.80 42.35
C SER A 147 -15.86 -3.13 40.87
N ALA A 148 -15.23 -4.27 40.58
CA ALA A 148 -15.01 -4.73 39.21
C ALA A 148 -16.31 -5.15 38.50
N ARG A 149 -17.28 -5.74 39.23
CA ARG A 149 -18.58 -6.13 38.70
C ARG A 149 -19.53 -4.94 38.56
N LEU A 150 -19.43 -3.98 39.44
CA LEU A 150 -20.25 -2.75 39.35
C LEU A 150 -19.96 -1.89 38.13
N ARG A 151 -18.76 -2.05 37.51
CA ARG A 151 -18.41 -1.36 36.28
C ARG A 151 -19.04 -1.99 35.01
N LEU A 152 -19.67 -3.14 35.13
CA LEU A 152 -20.32 -3.87 34.04
C LEU A 152 -21.82 -3.59 33.95
N PHE A 153 -22.37 -2.94 34.95
CA PHE A 153 -23.77 -2.52 35.07
C PHE A 153 -23.87 -0.99 34.98
#